data_16efb4fb705c9bcd7319f14e7c70f437
#
_entry.id   16efb4fb705c9bcd7319f14e7c70f437
#
_cell.length_a   1.000
_cell.length_b   1.000
_cell.length_c   1.000
_cell.angle_alpha   90.00
_cell.angle_beta   90.00
_cell.angle_gamma   90.00
#
_symmetry.space_group_name_H-M   'P 1'
#
loop_
_entity.id
_entity.type
_entity.pdbx_description
1 polymer ?
#
loop_
_entity_poly.entity_id
_entity_poly.type
_entity_poly.pdbx_seq_one_letter_code
_entity_poly.pdbx_strand_id
1 'polypeptide(L)'
;DSFLRDNIQTADAIIIAFTIKDHSMGARFKLYDDRQFCNGHRTVTEGMPFAYIINGDYEAEHNLKTIVEARAEVGGNYLAGVGYDKETLMATSKKLAYAIENKVTFPRNFYGVGGMKIFRDLIWIMRGIMKADHDYYKKHGVYDFPQKNKKPRMCRQAYNSRPILR
;
A
#
# COMPACT_ATOMS: atom_id res chain seq x y z
N ASP A 1 14.64 1.28 9.03
CA ASP A 1 15.66 0.76 8.10
C ASP A 1 16.13 1.91 7.20
N SER A 2 17.42 2.26 7.29
CA SER A 2 18.01 3.36 6.50
C SER A 2 17.96 3.09 5.01
N PHE A 3 18.17 1.83 4.60
CA PHE A 3 18.08 1.45 3.19
C PHE A 3 16.72 1.77 2.56
N LEU A 4 15.64 1.46 3.26
CA LEU A 4 14.29 1.77 2.78
C LEU A 4 14.06 3.27 2.66
N ARG A 5 14.49 4.02 3.67
CA ARG A 5 14.35 5.49 3.68
C ARG A 5 15.17 6.14 2.57
N ASP A 6 16.41 5.73 2.41
CA ASP A 6 17.38 6.44 1.59
C ASP A 6 17.34 6.00 0.11
N ASN A 7 16.76 4.81 -0.19
CA ASN A 7 16.71 4.28 -1.55
C ASN A 7 15.30 4.06 -2.08
N ILE A 8 14.36 3.58 -1.24
CA ILE A 8 13.01 3.26 -1.72
C ILE A 8 12.08 4.47 -1.61
N GLN A 9 12.10 5.16 -0.48
CA GLN A 9 11.19 6.29 -0.25
C GLN A 9 11.58 7.55 -1.05
N THR A 10 12.80 7.60 -1.59
CA THR A 10 13.30 8.70 -2.42
C THR A 10 13.31 8.38 -3.92
N ALA A 11 12.86 7.19 -4.30
CA ALA A 11 12.78 6.79 -5.71
C ALA A 11 11.63 7.49 -6.43
N ASP A 12 11.76 7.67 -7.74
CA ASP A 12 10.68 8.23 -8.58
C ASP A 12 9.58 7.20 -8.88
N ALA A 13 9.89 5.92 -8.76
CA ALA A 13 8.95 4.81 -8.94
C ALA A 13 9.47 3.53 -8.26
N ILE A 14 8.57 2.57 -8.05
CA ILE A 14 8.93 1.24 -7.54
C ILE A 14 8.52 0.18 -8.56
N ILE A 15 9.49 -0.67 -8.93
CA ILE A 15 9.23 -1.86 -9.74
C ILE A 15 9.56 -3.09 -8.91
N ILE A 16 8.60 -3.96 -8.73
CA ILE A 16 8.81 -5.27 -8.08
C ILE A 16 8.82 -6.36 -9.12
N ALA A 17 9.95 -7.05 -9.25
CA ALA A 17 10.11 -8.17 -10.17
C ALA A 17 10.26 -9.49 -9.39
N PHE A 18 9.51 -10.51 -9.79
CA PHE A 18 9.60 -11.85 -9.22
C PHE A 18 9.14 -12.95 -10.17
N THR A 19 9.51 -14.19 -9.84
CA THR A 19 8.97 -15.39 -10.49
C THR A 19 7.93 -16.01 -9.57
N ILE A 20 6.78 -16.40 -10.12
CA ILE A 20 5.76 -17.12 -9.38
C ILE A 20 6.33 -18.46 -8.90
N LYS A 21 6.21 -18.73 -7.62
CA LYS A 21 6.55 -20.00 -6.98
C LYS A 21 5.48 -20.36 -5.97
N ASP A 22 5.01 -21.59 -6.02
CA ASP A 22 3.98 -22.11 -5.11
C ASP A 22 2.77 -21.14 -5.02
N HIS A 23 2.27 -20.68 -6.17
CA HIS A 23 1.17 -19.74 -6.32
C HIS A 23 1.41 -18.39 -5.60
N SER A 24 2.66 -18.00 -5.39
CA SER A 24 3.03 -16.83 -4.59
C SER A 24 4.22 -16.06 -5.15
N MET A 25 4.50 -14.93 -4.54
CA MET A 25 5.60 -14.02 -4.88
C MET A 25 6.98 -14.50 -4.41
N GLY A 26 7.05 -15.64 -3.75
CA GLY A 26 8.29 -16.26 -3.30
C GLY A 26 8.93 -15.60 -2.07
N ALA A 27 9.90 -16.31 -1.47
CA ALA A 27 10.50 -15.95 -0.18
C ALA A 27 11.28 -14.62 -0.19
N ARG A 28 11.94 -14.28 -1.30
CA ARG A 28 12.70 -13.01 -1.38
C ARG A 28 11.79 -11.78 -1.28
N PHE A 29 10.63 -11.86 -1.93
CA PHE A 29 9.65 -10.80 -1.81
C PHE A 29 9.10 -10.73 -0.38
N LYS A 30 8.85 -11.87 0.25
CA LYS A 30 8.38 -11.92 1.65
C LYS A 30 9.38 -11.26 2.60
N LEU A 31 10.68 -11.47 2.42
CA LEU A 31 11.70 -10.80 3.22
C LEU A 31 11.69 -9.27 3.05
N TYR A 32 11.49 -8.79 1.83
CA TYR A 32 11.32 -7.36 1.59
C TYR A 32 10.07 -6.82 2.28
N ASP A 33 8.97 -7.56 2.17
CA ASP A 33 7.69 -7.22 2.77
C ASP A 33 7.75 -7.12 4.29
N ASP A 34 8.39 -8.08 4.92
CA ASP A 34 8.60 -8.07 6.37
C ASP A 34 9.44 -6.86 6.83
N ARG A 35 10.41 -6.43 6.02
CA ARG A 35 11.17 -5.21 6.30
C ARG A 35 10.34 -3.94 6.18
N GLN A 36 9.40 -3.92 5.24
CA GLN A 36 8.48 -2.80 5.06
C GLN A 36 7.41 -2.71 6.15
N PHE A 37 7.24 -3.75 6.96
CA PHE A 37 6.21 -3.79 7.99
C PHE A 37 6.27 -2.61 8.97
N CYS A 38 7.47 -2.11 9.26
CA CYS A 38 7.64 -0.91 10.10
C CYS A 38 7.00 0.36 9.50
N ASN A 39 6.74 0.37 8.21
CA ASN A 39 6.07 1.45 7.48
C ASN A 39 4.63 1.08 7.08
N GLY A 40 4.13 -0.09 7.47
CA GLY A 40 2.86 -0.65 6.99
C GLY A 40 1.63 0.21 7.28
N HIS A 41 1.70 1.06 8.30
CA HIS A 41 0.63 2.00 8.64
C HIS A 41 0.88 3.42 8.12
N ARG A 42 2.02 3.69 7.47
CA ARG A 42 2.42 5.02 7.04
C ARG A 42 2.34 5.14 5.52
N THR A 43 2.05 6.34 5.06
CA THR A 43 1.91 6.64 3.63
C THR A 43 3.25 7.13 3.03
N VAL A 44 4.34 6.44 3.34
CA VAL A 44 5.69 6.88 2.98
C VAL A 44 5.99 6.85 1.49
N THR A 45 5.22 6.08 0.71
CA THR A 45 5.34 5.97 -0.74
C THR A 45 4.08 6.42 -1.48
N GLU A 46 3.18 7.13 -0.79
CA GLU A 46 1.92 7.58 -1.38
C GLU A 46 2.15 8.44 -2.63
N GLY A 47 1.38 8.14 -3.67
CA GLY A 47 1.46 8.84 -4.96
C GLY A 47 2.60 8.35 -5.86
N MET A 48 3.52 7.53 -5.35
CA MET A 48 4.62 7.01 -6.15
C MET A 48 4.10 6.01 -7.18
N PRO A 49 4.53 6.11 -8.46
CA PRO A 49 4.20 5.12 -9.48
C PRO A 49 4.76 3.74 -9.12
N PHE A 50 3.97 2.72 -9.37
CA PHE A 50 4.27 1.35 -9.02
C PHE A 50 4.04 0.42 -10.21
N ALA A 51 4.88 -0.58 -10.40
CA ALA A 51 4.70 -1.60 -11.41
C ALA A 51 5.19 -2.97 -10.92
N TYR A 52 4.67 -4.01 -11.53
CA TYR A 52 5.17 -5.37 -11.32
C TYR A 52 5.70 -5.95 -12.64
N ILE A 53 6.76 -6.76 -12.53
CA ILE A 53 7.26 -7.61 -13.62
C ILE A 53 7.24 -9.04 -13.11
N ILE A 54 6.40 -9.89 -13.69
CA ILE A 54 6.11 -11.22 -13.16
C ILE A 54 6.47 -12.26 -14.22
N ASN A 55 7.32 -13.19 -13.84
CA ASN A 55 7.63 -14.36 -14.67
C ASN A 55 6.82 -15.56 -14.16
N GLY A 56 6.03 -16.17 -15.05
CA GLY A 56 5.11 -17.27 -14.75
C GLY A 56 3.71 -17.02 -15.28
N ASP A 57 2.82 -18.00 -15.10
CA ASP A 57 1.42 -17.90 -15.53
C ASP A 57 0.59 -17.02 -14.59
N TYR A 58 0.78 -15.71 -14.73
CA TYR A 58 0.07 -14.72 -13.90
C TYR A 58 -1.44 -14.76 -14.12
N GLU A 59 -1.88 -15.08 -15.34
CA GLU A 59 -3.30 -15.11 -15.67
C GLU A 59 -4.09 -16.20 -14.91
N ALA A 60 -3.43 -17.31 -14.61
CA ALA A 60 -4.04 -18.39 -13.82
C ALA A 60 -4.10 -18.10 -12.31
N GLU A 61 -3.36 -17.09 -11.83
CA GLU A 61 -3.15 -16.86 -10.39
C GLU A 61 -4.12 -15.80 -9.82
N HIS A 62 -5.38 -16.11 -9.71
CA HIS A 62 -6.42 -15.16 -9.24
C HIS A 62 -6.12 -14.52 -7.89
N ASN A 63 -5.64 -15.31 -6.92
CA ASN A 63 -5.31 -14.79 -5.58
C ASN A 63 -4.12 -13.84 -5.66
N LEU A 64 -3.11 -14.19 -6.45
CA LEU A 64 -1.93 -13.35 -6.63
C LEU A 64 -2.28 -12.03 -7.34
N LYS A 65 -3.16 -12.04 -8.34
CA LYS A 65 -3.69 -10.82 -8.96
C LYS A 65 -4.28 -9.88 -7.94
N THR A 66 -5.18 -10.38 -7.12
CA THR A 66 -5.83 -9.58 -6.07
C THR A 66 -4.80 -8.97 -5.10
N ILE A 67 -3.82 -9.76 -4.65
CA ILE A 67 -2.78 -9.29 -3.72
C ILE A 67 -1.91 -8.22 -4.37
N VAL A 68 -1.46 -8.43 -5.60
CA VAL A 68 -0.59 -7.52 -6.34
C VAL A 68 -1.26 -6.16 -6.55
N GLU A 69 -2.50 -6.17 -7.02
CA GLU A 69 -3.27 -4.95 -7.26
C GLU A 69 -3.62 -4.24 -5.95
N ALA A 70 -4.21 -4.95 -5.01
CA ALA A 70 -4.62 -4.35 -3.74
C ALA A 70 -3.44 -3.76 -2.95
N ARG A 71 -2.27 -4.40 -3.01
CA ARG A 71 -1.09 -3.95 -2.28
C ARG A 71 -0.61 -2.56 -2.73
N ALA A 72 -0.51 -2.34 -4.04
CA ALA A 72 -0.13 -1.03 -4.58
C ALA A 72 -1.19 0.03 -4.22
N GLU A 73 -2.44 -0.29 -4.42
CA GLU A 73 -3.55 0.63 -4.25
C GLU A 73 -3.82 1.01 -2.79
N VAL A 74 -3.73 0.04 -1.87
CA VAL A 74 -3.87 0.29 -0.41
C VAL A 74 -2.73 1.19 0.09
N GLY A 75 -1.52 1.03 -0.46
CA GLY A 75 -0.39 1.92 -0.18
C GLY A 75 -0.56 3.35 -0.70
N GLY A 76 -1.60 3.61 -1.49
CA GLY A 76 -1.82 4.91 -2.14
C GLY A 76 -0.93 5.14 -3.33
N ASN A 77 -0.36 4.08 -3.90
CA ASN A 77 0.47 4.12 -5.09
C ASN A 77 -0.38 4.09 -6.36
N TYR A 78 0.15 4.64 -7.45
CA TYR A 78 -0.43 4.43 -8.77
C TYR A 78 0.14 3.15 -9.39
N LEU A 79 -0.71 2.16 -9.61
CA LEU A 79 -0.32 0.94 -10.32
C LEU A 79 -0.34 1.20 -11.83
N ALA A 80 0.85 1.37 -12.43
CA ALA A 80 1.01 1.55 -13.87
C ALA A 80 0.65 0.28 -14.65
N GLY A 81 0.90 -0.89 -14.07
CA GLY A 81 0.51 -2.17 -14.63
C GLY A 81 1.33 -3.34 -14.11
N VAL A 82 1.03 -4.50 -14.68
CA VAL A 82 1.72 -5.76 -14.43
C VAL A 82 2.21 -6.32 -15.76
N GLY A 83 3.52 -6.41 -15.93
CA GLY A 83 4.15 -6.99 -17.12
C GLY A 83 4.47 -8.46 -16.88
N TYR A 84 3.82 -9.37 -17.57
CA TYR A 84 4.04 -10.82 -17.48
C TYR A 84 4.26 -11.48 -18.85
N ASP A 85 4.05 -10.74 -19.92
CA ASP A 85 4.42 -11.09 -21.29
C ASP A 85 4.96 -9.85 -22.03
N LYS A 86 5.31 -10.00 -23.31
CA LYS A 86 5.90 -8.92 -24.10
C LYS A 86 4.96 -7.72 -24.24
N GLU A 87 3.68 -7.95 -24.45
CA GLU A 87 2.69 -6.91 -24.70
C GLU A 87 2.40 -6.12 -23.42
N THR A 88 2.06 -6.81 -22.34
CA THR A 88 1.79 -6.23 -21.03
C THR A 88 3.01 -5.52 -20.45
N LEU A 89 4.22 -6.07 -20.65
CA LEU A 89 5.46 -5.43 -20.23
C LEU A 89 5.66 -4.09 -20.96
N MET A 90 5.47 -4.06 -22.29
CA MET A 90 5.59 -2.83 -23.05
C MET A 90 4.53 -1.79 -22.67
N ALA A 91 3.29 -2.22 -22.45
CA ALA A 91 2.21 -1.34 -22.02
C ALA A 91 2.49 -0.75 -20.62
N THR A 92 2.92 -1.60 -19.69
CA THR A 92 3.30 -1.20 -18.33
C THR A 92 4.46 -0.21 -18.34
N SER A 93 5.51 -0.50 -19.13
CA SER A 93 6.69 0.37 -19.23
C SER A 93 6.33 1.76 -19.76
N LYS A 94 5.48 1.84 -20.78
CA LYS A 94 5.01 3.13 -21.34
C LYS A 94 4.22 3.94 -20.31
N LYS A 95 3.30 3.29 -19.58
CA LYS A 95 2.50 3.95 -18.55
C LYS A 95 3.37 4.42 -17.38
N LEU A 96 4.35 3.60 -16.99
CA LEU A 96 5.26 3.94 -15.91
C LEU A 96 6.15 5.13 -16.28
N ALA A 97 6.75 5.11 -17.47
CA ALA A 97 7.57 6.21 -18.00
C ALA A 97 6.75 7.51 -18.03
N TYR A 98 5.55 7.46 -18.59
CA TYR A 98 4.65 8.61 -18.62
C TYR A 98 4.35 9.17 -17.23
N ALA A 99 4.07 8.29 -16.25
CA ALA A 99 3.77 8.70 -14.88
C ALA A 99 4.98 9.39 -14.20
N ILE A 100 6.19 8.91 -14.45
CA ILE A 100 7.43 9.50 -13.92
C ILE A 100 7.71 10.85 -14.58
N GLU A 101 7.71 10.90 -15.91
CA GLU A 101 8.03 12.11 -16.69
C GLU A 101 7.06 13.27 -16.39
N ASN A 102 5.79 12.96 -16.25
CA ASN A 102 4.76 13.97 -16.05
C ASN A 102 4.42 14.21 -14.58
N LYS A 103 5.09 13.54 -13.64
CA LYS A 103 4.82 13.61 -12.19
C LYS A 103 3.33 13.53 -11.88
N VAL A 104 2.66 12.58 -12.52
CA VAL A 104 1.21 12.47 -12.46
C VAL A 104 0.78 12.07 -11.06
N THR A 105 -0.10 12.86 -10.47
CA THR A 105 -0.76 12.53 -9.22
C THR A 105 -2.11 11.88 -9.51
N PHE A 106 -2.31 10.70 -8.97
CA PHE A 106 -3.56 9.96 -9.14
C PHE A 106 -4.39 10.02 -7.87
N PRO A 107 -5.71 10.21 -7.98
CA PRO A 107 -6.59 10.07 -6.82
C PRO A 107 -6.54 8.62 -6.33
N ARG A 108 -6.70 8.44 -5.02
CA ARG A 108 -6.85 7.10 -4.46
C ARG A 108 -8.09 6.44 -5.04
N ASN A 109 -7.94 5.19 -5.45
CA ASN A 109 -9.07 4.36 -5.85
C ASN A 109 -9.82 3.81 -4.63
N PHE A 110 -10.78 2.91 -4.88
CA PHE A 110 -11.61 2.33 -3.83
C PHE A 110 -10.78 1.61 -2.74
N TYR A 111 -9.80 0.80 -3.13
CA TYR A 111 -8.94 0.09 -2.18
C TYR A 111 -8.05 1.06 -1.39
N GLY A 112 -7.51 2.06 -2.04
CA GLY A 112 -6.69 3.09 -1.39
C GLY A 112 -7.47 3.91 -0.37
N VAL A 113 -8.70 4.30 -0.70
CA VAL A 113 -9.60 5.01 0.24
C VAL A 113 -10.00 4.10 1.40
N GLY A 114 -10.39 2.86 1.12
CA GLY A 114 -10.81 1.89 2.13
C GLY A 114 -9.68 1.52 3.08
N GLY A 115 -8.50 1.19 2.53
CA GLY A 115 -7.31 0.86 3.31
C GLY A 115 -6.87 2.01 4.20
N MET A 116 -6.79 3.22 3.67
CA MET A 116 -6.43 4.41 4.45
C MET A 116 -7.44 4.67 5.57
N LYS A 117 -8.72 4.50 5.30
CA LYS A 117 -9.76 4.65 6.32
C LYS A 117 -9.57 3.64 7.46
N ILE A 118 -9.33 2.38 7.13
CA ILE A 118 -9.12 1.32 8.13
C ILE A 118 -7.90 1.63 8.99
N PHE A 119 -6.76 1.95 8.38
CA PHE A 119 -5.54 2.29 9.12
C PHE A 119 -5.72 3.54 9.96
N ARG A 120 -6.32 4.58 9.44
CA ARG A 120 -6.60 5.81 10.16
C ARG A 120 -7.43 5.56 11.43
N ASP A 121 -8.49 4.79 11.29
CA ASP A 121 -9.39 4.49 12.39
C ASP A 121 -8.71 3.58 13.43
N LEU A 122 -7.94 2.59 12.97
CA LEU A 122 -7.14 1.69 13.82
C LEU A 122 -6.11 2.47 14.65
N ILE A 123 -5.29 3.31 14.01
CA ILE A 123 -4.27 4.11 14.69
C ILE A 123 -4.90 5.09 15.69
N TRP A 124 -6.04 5.67 15.33
CA TRP A 124 -6.77 6.54 16.27
C TRP A 124 -7.23 5.79 17.51
N ILE A 125 -7.74 4.58 17.35
CA ILE A 125 -8.17 3.72 18.46
C ILE A 125 -6.99 3.35 19.34
N MET A 126 -5.95 2.88 18.71
CA MET A 126 -4.76 2.32 19.36
C MET A 126 -3.68 3.38 19.66
N ARG A 127 -4.03 4.66 19.63
CA ARG A 127 -3.07 5.78 19.77
C ARG A 127 -2.20 5.75 21.02
N GLY A 128 -2.65 5.09 22.07
CA GLY A 128 -1.86 4.90 23.29
C GLY A 128 -0.72 3.89 23.13
N ILE A 129 -0.92 2.88 22.29
CA ILE A 129 0.05 1.82 22.00
C ILE A 129 0.87 2.17 20.76
N MET A 130 0.20 2.68 19.71
CA MET A 130 0.81 3.03 18.42
C MET A 130 1.14 4.53 18.34
N LYS A 131 1.82 5.02 19.36
CA LYS A 131 2.09 6.46 19.54
C LYS A 131 2.86 7.05 18.35
N ALA A 132 3.89 6.36 17.88
CA ALA A 132 4.72 6.83 16.77
C ALA A 132 3.94 7.00 15.45
N ASP A 133 3.01 6.07 15.15
CA ASP A 133 2.15 6.17 13.98
C ASP A 133 1.08 7.24 14.17
N HIS A 134 0.55 7.39 15.39
CA HIS A 134 -0.38 8.46 15.73
C HIS A 134 0.24 9.84 15.54
N ASP A 135 1.46 10.05 16.01
CA ASP A 135 2.19 11.31 15.86
C ASP A 135 2.52 11.58 14.38
N TYR A 136 2.89 10.53 13.63
CA TYR A 136 3.08 10.63 12.18
C TYR A 136 1.78 11.09 11.48
N TYR A 137 0.64 10.48 11.80
CA TYR A 137 -0.66 10.82 11.21
C TYR A 137 -1.10 12.25 11.52
N LYS A 138 -0.86 12.73 12.75
CA LYS A 138 -1.10 14.12 13.11
C LYS A 138 -0.24 15.09 12.30
N LYS A 139 1.05 14.78 12.22
CA LYS A 139 2.02 15.63 11.52
C LYS A 139 1.71 15.77 10.03
N HIS A 140 1.20 14.71 9.40
CA HIS A 140 0.93 14.65 7.96
C HIS A 140 -0.55 14.87 7.59
N GLY A 141 -1.40 15.25 8.54
CA GLY A 141 -2.81 15.54 8.27
C GLY A 141 -3.65 14.32 7.84
N VAL A 142 -3.16 13.10 8.12
CA VAL A 142 -3.83 11.86 7.69
C VAL A 142 -5.19 11.69 8.32
N TYR A 143 -5.40 12.24 9.52
CA TYR A 143 -6.70 12.20 10.18
C TYR A 143 -7.78 13.05 9.51
N ASP A 144 -7.40 13.96 8.64
CA ASP A 144 -8.33 14.79 7.87
C ASP A 144 -8.84 14.11 6.60
N PHE A 145 -8.19 13.01 6.20
CA PHE A 145 -8.60 12.22 5.04
C PHE A 145 -9.65 11.16 5.39
N PRO A 146 -10.67 10.95 4.55
CA PRO A 146 -11.08 11.74 3.37
C PRO A 146 -11.93 12.97 3.71
N GLN A 147 -12.22 13.18 4.97
CA GLN A 147 -13.10 14.24 5.44
C GLN A 147 -12.32 15.22 6.31
N LYS A 148 -11.99 16.38 5.76
CA LYS A 148 -11.34 17.46 6.51
C LYS A 148 -12.07 17.73 7.83
N ASN A 149 -11.31 17.90 8.90
CA ASN A 149 -11.77 18.32 10.23
C ASN A 149 -12.71 17.34 10.95
N LYS A 150 -12.87 16.12 10.46
CA LYS A 150 -13.63 15.10 11.17
C LYS A 150 -12.69 14.00 11.68
N LYS A 151 -12.58 13.91 13.01
CA LYS A 151 -11.91 12.78 13.65
C LYS A 151 -12.62 11.48 13.27
N PRO A 152 -11.88 10.35 13.14
CA PRO A 152 -12.49 9.07 12.88
C PRO A 152 -13.62 8.78 13.87
N ARG A 153 -14.82 8.55 13.38
CA ARG A 153 -15.92 8.07 14.21
C ARG A 153 -15.74 6.58 14.42
N MET A 154 -15.28 6.22 15.58
CA MET A 154 -15.37 4.84 15.98
C MET A 154 -16.81 4.44 16.24
N CYS A 155 -17.11 3.23 15.85
CA CYS A 155 -18.28 2.54 16.36
C CYS A 155 -18.07 2.29 17.88
N ARG A 156 -18.48 3.23 18.74
CA ARG A 156 -18.44 3.08 20.21
C ARG A 156 -19.21 1.83 20.67
N GLN A 157 -20.12 1.33 19.85
CA GLN A 157 -20.96 0.18 20.18
C GLN A 157 -20.23 -1.15 20.19
N ALA A 158 -19.16 -1.33 19.40
CA ALA A 158 -18.48 -2.63 19.32
C ALA A 158 -17.60 -2.93 20.54
N TYR A 159 -17.18 -1.93 21.31
CA TYR A 159 -16.28 -2.16 22.45
C TYR A 159 -17.03 -2.35 23.78
N ASN A 160 -18.24 -1.81 23.90
CA ASN A 160 -19.04 -1.91 25.14
C ASN A 160 -19.98 -3.12 25.18
N SER A 161 -20.03 -3.95 24.14
CA SER A 161 -20.97 -5.07 24.06
C SER A 161 -20.35 -6.46 24.23
N ARG A 162 -19.09 -6.56 24.60
CA ARG A 162 -18.54 -7.86 25.02
C ARG A 162 -18.71 -8.02 26.52
N PRO A 163 -19.61 -8.91 27.00
CA PRO A 163 -19.62 -9.29 28.41
C PRO A 163 -18.27 -9.95 28.70
N ILE A 164 -17.60 -9.44 29.72
CA ILE A 164 -16.46 -10.13 30.33
C ILE A 164 -17.04 -11.43 30.89
N LEU A 165 -16.79 -12.53 30.17
CA LEU A 165 -17.04 -13.86 30.73
C LEU A 165 -16.07 -14.02 31.92
N ARG A 166 -16.66 -14.02 33.10
CA ARG A 166 -15.99 -14.45 34.33
C ARG A 166 -15.90 -15.99 34.38
#